data_65da48a6df968809a9df7237da47c4e5
#
_entry.id   65da48a6df968809a9df7237da47c4e5
#
_cell.length_a   1.000
_cell.length_b   1.000
_cell.length_c   1.000
_cell.angle_alpha   90.00
_cell.angle_beta   90.00
_cell.angle_gamma   90.00
#
_symmetry.space_group_name_H-M   'P 1'
#
loop_
_entity.id
_entity.type
_entity.pdbx_description
1 polymer ?
#
loop_
_entity_poly.entity_id
_entity_poly.type
_entity_poly.pdbx_seq_one_letter_code
_entity_poly.pdbx_strand_id
1 'polypeptide(L)'
;NYITSVLPELDVYGIRQMTMEQLFIRLLYEDWDEEKYMVHTIDRADEKNSIKGGSGWFFDLENFCRTYEAEQIPREPVRLEKTGTLLLDAEYIDNYCREQSTLSMEGKMCMLNEILLAKFENEVSGKEVTFPAREKKALKRKYEKYFGDGKWRGSIFDLYLQFLEQQAEKGKAVEVPENSFDVYDLAALAYLYKRIKENDPVREASHVVIDEAQDFGMMAYQVLHYCLRDCTYTIMGDTSQNIHFSYGLNDWEELKKLILTGTYDAFGVLRKSYRNTVEISDFANEILRHGDFAIYPVEPVLRHGTAVQKEAFADEAALLAAGVQKIKAWQEQGYETIAVVCRDEAEAAATARKLKKYVPVVEEDLETAEFGEGVMVLPVAYTKGLEFDAVLLLDPTEEKYPENDGQVKLLYVAATRALHELAVLYTGKLTGILAKKAPKGRHNQEFAMETLTKAKEYEKVSLTQKETREENRAIGIQEMDERNSHGPKRIVIKPEQIPGRAPGNTSTTGTAVMPKSSTGMRKAAAETGKEIAAKTMQQRAPEGVSAVFAGAAYRGKTGGKAPGSRPATAGIQS
;
A
#
# COMPACT_ATOMS: atom_id res chain seq x y z
N ASN A 1 -7.54 14.48 -4.68
CA ASN A 1 -8.45 15.59 -4.37
C ASN A 1 -9.93 15.19 -4.37
N TYR A 2 -10.41 14.35 -5.32
CA TYR A 2 -11.81 13.91 -5.37
C TYR A 2 -12.26 13.19 -4.09
N ILE A 3 -11.45 12.27 -3.56
CA ILE A 3 -11.77 11.52 -2.34
C ILE A 3 -11.92 12.46 -1.14
N THR A 4 -11.05 13.45 -0.99
CA THR A 4 -11.09 14.41 0.13
C THR A 4 -12.30 15.35 0.08
N SER A 5 -12.89 15.56 -1.09
CA SER A 5 -14.11 16.36 -1.24
C SER A 5 -15.40 15.53 -1.07
N VAL A 6 -15.41 14.30 -1.59
CA VAL A 6 -16.62 13.45 -1.61
C VAL A 6 -16.88 12.73 -0.28
N LEU A 7 -15.83 12.27 0.40
CA LEU A 7 -16.01 11.51 1.65
C LEU A 7 -16.71 12.31 2.77
N PRO A 8 -16.42 13.59 2.99
CA PRO A 8 -17.18 14.41 3.93
C PRO A 8 -18.67 14.55 3.56
N GLU A 9 -19.00 14.60 2.27
CA GLU A 9 -20.39 14.62 1.80
C GLU A 9 -21.15 13.32 2.10
N LEU A 10 -20.41 12.22 2.28
CA LEU A 10 -20.94 10.91 2.68
C LEU A 10 -20.87 10.65 4.18
N ASP A 11 -20.61 11.69 5.00
CA ASP A 11 -20.41 11.57 6.45
C ASP A 11 -19.27 10.61 6.85
N VAL A 12 -18.29 10.42 5.98
CA VAL A 12 -17.11 9.57 6.22
C VAL A 12 -15.94 10.47 6.62
N TYR A 13 -15.58 10.41 7.89
CA TYR A 13 -14.48 11.19 8.47
C TYR A 13 -13.35 10.30 8.95
N GLY A 14 -12.19 10.91 9.05
CA GLY A 14 -11.02 10.26 9.64
C GLY A 14 -10.26 9.34 8.68
N ILE A 15 -10.49 9.43 7.37
CA ILE A 15 -9.66 8.79 6.35
C ILE A 15 -8.43 9.67 6.10
N ARG A 16 -7.25 9.03 6.08
CA ARG A 16 -6.00 9.66 5.71
C ARG A 16 -5.62 9.23 4.30
N GLN A 17 -5.56 10.19 3.39
CA GLN A 17 -5.03 9.98 2.05
C GLN A 17 -3.57 10.41 2.01
N MET A 18 -2.70 9.54 1.50
CA MET A 18 -1.26 9.79 1.36
C MET A 18 -0.66 8.91 0.27
N THR A 19 0.53 9.26 -0.19
CA THR A 19 1.32 8.40 -1.06
C THR A 19 2.04 7.31 -0.25
N MET A 20 2.63 6.34 -0.93
CA MET A 20 3.41 5.27 -0.28
C MET A 20 4.64 5.86 0.42
N GLU A 21 5.31 6.82 -0.21
CA GLU A 21 6.45 7.53 0.35
C GLU A 21 6.07 8.27 1.64
N GLN A 22 4.96 9.01 1.62
CA GLN A 22 4.46 9.71 2.81
C GLN A 22 4.13 8.75 3.95
N LEU A 23 3.64 7.55 3.64
CA LEU A 23 3.42 6.54 4.66
C LEU A 23 4.72 6.08 5.30
N PHE A 24 5.72 5.71 4.49
CA PHE A 24 7.00 5.23 5.02
C PHE A 24 7.72 6.33 5.82
N ILE A 25 7.68 7.58 5.36
CA ILE A 25 8.19 8.73 6.12
C ILE A 25 7.48 8.85 7.48
N ARG A 26 6.16 8.74 7.49
CA ARG A 26 5.38 8.78 8.74
C ARG A 26 5.79 7.66 9.71
N LEU A 27 6.14 6.47 9.19
CA LEU A 27 6.59 5.35 10.02
C LEU A 27 8.00 5.53 10.59
N LEU A 28 8.76 6.53 10.13
CA LEU A 28 10.07 6.91 10.69
C LEU A 28 9.94 7.87 11.88
N TYR A 29 8.76 8.41 12.13
CA TYR A 29 8.48 9.35 13.23
C TYR A 29 9.51 10.48 13.30
N GLU A 30 10.19 10.62 14.47
CA GLU A 30 11.17 11.67 14.74
C GLU A 30 12.52 11.45 14.02
N ASP A 31 12.76 10.28 13.41
CA ASP A 31 14.00 10.01 12.69
C ASP A 31 14.02 10.65 11.29
N TRP A 32 12.86 11.08 10.77
CA TRP A 32 12.79 11.82 9.50
C TRP A 32 12.89 13.33 9.74
N ASP A 33 13.80 13.98 9.04
CA ASP A 33 14.03 15.43 9.08
C ASP A 33 13.71 16.03 7.70
N GLU A 34 12.58 16.74 7.60
CA GLU A 34 12.10 17.34 6.35
C GLU A 34 13.02 18.46 5.81
N GLU A 35 13.83 19.08 6.67
CA GLU A 35 14.80 20.10 6.24
C GLU A 35 16.06 19.47 5.63
N LYS A 36 16.39 18.25 6.01
CA LYS A 36 17.60 17.54 5.63
C LYS A 36 17.38 16.55 4.47
N TYR A 37 16.24 15.86 4.46
CA TYR A 37 16.00 14.75 3.56
C TYR A 37 14.96 15.10 2.50
N MET A 38 15.16 14.58 1.29
CA MET A 38 14.28 14.76 0.14
C MET A 38 13.80 13.42 -0.38
N VAL A 39 12.69 13.44 -1.11
CA VAL A 39 12.15 12.27 -1.81
C VAL A 39 12.31 12.49 -3.31
N HIS A 40 12.72 11.45 -4.02
CA HIS A 40 12.75 11.43 -5.47
C HIS A 40 12.03 10.21 -6.04
N THR A 41 11.56 10.33 -7.26
CA THR A 41 10.94 9.22 -7.98
C THR A 41 12.02 8.39 -8.66
N ILE A 42 11.91 7.07 -8.64
CA ILE A 42 12.83 6.19 -9.38
C ILE A 42 12.73 6.50 -10.88
N ASP A 43 13.85 6.75 -11.52
CA ASP A 43 13.90 6.85 -12.97
C ASP A 43 13.53 5.50 -13.60
N ARG A 44 12.58 5.52 -14.53
CA ARG A 44 12.10 4.33 -15.24
C ARG A 44 13.19 3.64 -16.06
N ALA A 45 14.21 4.38 -16.47
CA ALA A 45 15.35 3.87 -17.21
C ALA A 45 16.42 3.24 -16.29
N ASP A 46 16.31 3.41 -14.98
CA ASP A 46 17.28 2.90 -14.02
C ASP A 46 17.02 1.44 -13.67
N GLU A 47 17.50 0.55 -14.54
CA GLU A 47 17.48 -0.90 -14.30
C GLU A 47 18.26 -1.31 -13.04
N LYS A 48 19.29 -0.54 -12.66
CA LYS A 48 20.17 -0.86 -11.54
C LYS A 48 19.42 -0.71 -10.20
N ASN A 49 18.67 0.35 -10.03
CA ASN A 49 17.88 0.57 -8.82
C ASN A 49 16.60 -0.27 -8.77
N SER A 50 16.16 -0.81 -9.91
CA SER A 50 14.96 -1.65 -9.99
C SER A 50 15.01 -2.89 -9.11
N ILE A 51 16.19 -3.42 -8.80
CA ILE A 51 16.40 -4.57 -7.91
C ILE A 51 15.83 -4.32 -6.50
N LYS A 52 15.78 -3.06 -6.05
CA LYS A 52 15.23 -2.69 -4.74
C LYS A 52 13.74 -2.99 -4.61
N GLY A 53 12.99 -3.05 -5.72
CA GLY A 53 11.56 -3.32 -5.72
C GLY A 53 11.17 -4.79 -5.47
N GLY A 54 12.10 -5.73 -5.62
CA GLY A 54 11.81 -7.15 -5.55
C GLY A 54 11.81 -7.75 -4.14
N SER A 55 11.12 -8.88 -3.97
CA SER A 55 11.11 -9.65 -2.72
C SER A 55 12.50 -10.08 -2.26
N GLY A 56 13.41 -10.34 -3.19
CA GLY A 56 14.78 -10.71 -2.87
C GLY A 56 15.51 -9.64 -2.06
N TRP A 57 15.23 -8.36 -2.34
CA TRP A 57 15.78 -7.24 -1.60
C TRP A 57 15.25 -7.18 -0.16
N PHE A 58 13.96 -7.42 0.03
CA PHE A 58 13.37 -7.52 1.37
C PHE A 58 13.98 -8.67 2.18
N PHE A 59 14.13 -9.86 1.60
CA PHE A 59 14.73 -11.00 2.30
C PHE A 59 16.20 -10.77 2.66
N ASP A 60 16.95 -10.08 1.80
CA ASP A 60 18.32 -9.68 2.10
C ASP A 60 18.36 -8.71 3.29
N LEU A 61 17.44 -7.72 3.33
CA LEU A 61 17.31 -6.77 4.43
C LEU A 61 16.89 -7.46 5.73
N GLU A 62 15.93 -8.39 5.66
CA GLU A 62 15.51 -9.18 6.81
C GLU A 62 16.67 -10.02 7.39
N ASN A 63 17.44 -10.67 6.53
CA ASN A 63 18.61 -11.45 6.95
C ASN A 63 19.70 -10.57 7.55
N PHE A 64 19.92 -9.38 6.99
CA PHE A 64 20.83 -8.37 7.57
C PHE A 64 20.38 -7.99 8.98
N CYS A 65 19.10 -7.68 9.18
CA CYS A 65 18.56 -7.33 10.50
C CYS A 65 18.72 -8.48 11.50
N ARG A 66 18.49 -9.72 11.08
CA ARG A 66 18.66 -10.90 11.95
C ARG A 66 20.12 -11.08 12.40
N THR A 67 21.06 -10.88 11.49
CA THR A 67 22.50 -10.94 11.79
C THR A 67 22.88 -9.84 12.75
N TYR A 68 22.48 -8.61 12.45
CA TYR A 68 22.73 -7.45 13.30
C TYR A 68 22.15 -7.65 14.71
N GLU A 69 20.91 -8.11 14.83
CA GLU A 69 20.27 -8.43 16.12
C GLU A 69 21.05 -9.49 16.90
N ALA A 70 21.55 -10.53 16.21
CA ALA A 70 22.34 -11.60 16.85
C ALA A 70 23.69 -11.09 17.39
N GLU A 71 24.27 -10.07 16.79
CA GLU A 71 25.48 -9.40 17.25
C GLU A 71 25.22 -8.48 18.46
N GLN A 72 24.03 -7.85 18.51
CA GLN A 72 23.69 -6.91 19.59
C GLN A 72 23.15 -7.58 20.85
N ILE A 73 22.43 -8.70 20.74
CA ILE A 73 21.85 -9.43 21.88
C ILE A 73 22.76 -10.61 22.25
N PRO A 74 23.39 -10.59 23.46
CA PRO A 74 24.20 -11.72 23.91
C PRO A 74 23.43 -13.04 23.91
N ARG A 75 24.01 -14.10 23.31
CA ARG A 75 23.42 -15.44 23.22
C ARG A 75 24.06 -16.44 24.18
N GLU A 76 24.92 -15.99 25.09
CA GLU A 76 25.59 -16.83 26.04
C GLU A 76 24.68 -17.18 27.24
N PRO A 77 24.88 -18.37 27.88
CA PRO A 77 24.10 -18.76 29.06
C PRO A 77 24.39 -17.81 30.22
N VAL A 78 23.34 -17.30 30.85
CA VAL A 78 23.44 -16.39 32.01
C VAL A 78 23.35 -17.18 33.28
N ARG A 79 24.40 -17.10 34.11
CA ARG A 79 24.49 -17.80 35.40
C ARG A 79 24.57 -16.79 36.56
N LEU A 80 24.01 -17.19 37.70
CA LEU A 80 24.14 -16.43 38.93
C LEU A 80 25.59 -16.57 39.46
N GLU A 81 26.31 -15.46 39.57
CA GLU A 81 27.75 -15.45 39.84
C GLU A 81 28.15 -16.20 41.12
N LYS A 82 27.34 -16.14 42.16
CA LYS A 82 27.66 -16.70 43.46
C LYS A 82 27.44 -18.22 43.56
N THR A 83 26.39 -18.69 42.92
CA THR A 83 25.98 -20.12 43.03
C THR A 83 26.29 -20.92 41.77
N GLY A 84 26.55 -20.24 40.65
CA GLY A 84 26.67 -20.87 39.33
C GLY A 84 25.34 -21.35 38.74
N THR A 85 24.23 -21.11 39.45
CA THR A 85 22.88 -21.52 39.00
C THR A 85 22.57 -20.91 37.64
N LEU A 86 22.11 -21.73 36.70
CA LEU A 86 21.69 -21.29 35.37
C LEU A 86 20.38 -20.50 35.48
N LEU A 87 20.40 -19.22 35.08
CA LEU A 87 19.22 -18.35 35.04
C LEU A 87 18.55 -18.41 33.67
N LEU A 88 19.33 -18.26 32.60
CA LEU A 88 18.89 -18.39 31.21
C LEU A 88 19.93 -19.20 30.44
N ASP A 89 19.50 -20.18 29.66
CA ASP A 89 20.39 -20.88 28.75
C ASP A 89 20.43 -20.22 27.37
N ALA A 90 21.45 -20.54 26.59
CA ALA A 90 21.65 -19.97 25.26
C ALA A 90 20.52 -20.34 24.30
N GLU A 91 20.02 -21.56 24.37
CA GLU A 91 18.94 -22.06 23.52
C GLU A 91 17.63 -21.32 23.80
N TYR A 92 17.32 -21.06 25.07
CA TYR A 92 16.15 -20.25 25.43
C TYR A 92 16.23 -18.85 24.87
N ILE A 93 17.38 -18.16 24.98
CA ILE A 93 17.59 -16.81 24.48
C ILE A 93 17.41 -16.80 22.95
N ASP A 94 18.01 -17.76 22.27
CA ASP A 94 17.94 -17.85 20.81
C ASP A 94 16.52 -18.13 20.32
N ASN A 95 15.83 -19.09 20.94
CA ASN A 95 14.44 -19.41 20.64
C ASN A 95 13.52 -18.22 20.91
N TYR A 96 13.69 -17.53 22.04
CA TYR A 96 12.91 -16.33 22.35
C TYR A 96 13.06 -15.25 21.28
N CYS A 97 14.30 -14.93 20.88
CA CYS A 97 14.53 -13.93 19.85
C CYS A 97 13.96 -14.33 18.48
N ARG A 98 13.90 -15.62 18.18
CA ARG A 98 13.35 -16.16 16.93
C ARG A 98 11.82 -16.14 16.94
N GLU A 99 11.20 -16.58 18.02
CA GLU A 99 9.75 -16.68 18.17
C GLU A 99 9.09 -15.29 18.28
N GLN A 100 9.74 -14.34 18.97
CA GLN A 100 9.26 -12.98 19.12
C GLN A 100 9.63 -12.10 17.90
N SER A 101 9.34 -12.60 16.70
CA SER A 101 9.67 -11.91 15.44
C SER A 101 8.96 -10.55 15.26
N THR A 102 7.89 -10.32 16.00
CA THR A 102 7.10 -9.07 15.95
C THR A 102 7.62 -7.98 16.89
N LEU A 103 8.46 -8.33 17.88
CA LEU A 103 9.09 -7.34 18.73
C LEU A 103 10.31 -6.73 18.05
N SER A 104 10.53 -5.43 18.29
CA SER A 104 11.79 -4.78 17.94
C SER A 104 12.96 -5.37 18.72
N MET A 105 14.18 -5.10 18.26
CA MET A 105 15.39 -5.50 18.98
C MET A 105 15.41 -4.90 20.40
N GLU A 106 15.09 -3.62 20.55
CA GLU A 106 14.97 -2.97 21.85
C GLU A 106 13.92 -3.65 22.75
N GLY A 107 12.75 -3.96 22.19
CA GLY A 107 11.69 -4.68 22.89
C GLY A 107 12.12 -6.04 23.39
N LYS A 108 12.86 -6.81 22.57
CA LYS A 108 13.43 -8.11 22.97
C LYS A 108 14.43 -7.98 24.11
N MET A 109 15.33 -6.97 24.04
CA MET A 109 16.29 -6.69 25.11
C MET A 109 15.58 -6.36 26.45
N CYS A 110 14.55 -5.51 26.41
CA CYS A 110 13.75 -5.17 27.58
C CYS A 110 13.10 -6.43 28.18
N MET A 111 12.40 -7.21 27.36
CA MET A 111 11.70 -8.41 27.83
C MET A 111 12.65 -9.49 28.36
N LEU A 112 13.80 -9.68 27.73
CA LEU A 112 14.82 -10.63 28.22
C LEU A 112 15.39 -10.18 29.56
N ASN A 113 15.59 -8.87 29.78
CA ASN A 113 15.98 -8.33 31.08
C ASN A 113 14.91 -8.59 32.15
N GLU A 114 13.63 -8.41 31.84
CA GLU A 114 12.53 -8.68 32.77
C GLU A 114 12.44 -10.17 33.13
N ILE A 115 12.57 -11.06 32.15
CA ILE A 115 12.59 -12.52 32.38
C ILE A 115 13.78 -12.90 33.23
N LEU A 116 14.97 -12.35 32.96
CA LEU A 116 16.18 -12.59 33.72
C LEU A 116 16.02 -12.12 35.18
N LEU A 117 15.47 -10.94 35.41
CA LEU A 117 15.18 -10.41 36.72
C LEU A 117 14.21 -11.28 37.51
N ALA A 118 13.13 -11.73 36.89
CA ALA A 118 12.14 -12.58 37.53
C ALA A 118 12.80 -13.90 38.00
N LYS A 119 13.62 -14.53 37.16
CA LYS A 119 14.36 -15.73 37.50
C LYS A 119 15.39 -15.47 38.60
N PHE A 120 16.11 -14.35 38.55
CA PHE A 120 17.03 -13.93 39.61
C PHE A 120 16.31 -13.73 40.95
N GLU A 121 15.19 -13.02 40.98
CA GLU A 121 14.44 -12.77 42.21
C GLU A 121 13.87 -14.05 42.82
N ASN A 122 13.42 -15.00 42.00
CA ASN A 122 12.99 -16.33 42.47
C ASN A 122 14.13 -17.10 43.11
N GLU A 123 15.30 -17.15 42.47
CA GLU A 123 16.47 -17.88 42.99
C GLU A 123 16.99 -17.30 44.30
N VAL A 124 17.07 -15.94 44.37
CA VAL A 124 17.58 -15.24 45.57
C VAL A 124 16.56 -15.22 46.71
N SER A 125 15.29 -15.47 46.46
CA SER A 125 14.24 -15.60 47.48
C SER A 125 14.17 -17.02 48.05
N GLY A 126 14.85 -18.01 47.43
CA GLY A 126 14.97 -19.38 47.91
C GLY A 126 15.72 -19.44 49.23
N LYS A 127 15.44 -20.47 50.08
CA LYS A 127 15.98 -20.60 51.42
C LYS A 127 17.42 -21.11 51.49
N GLU A 128 17.99 -21.52 50.37
CA GLU A 128 19.28 -22.24 50.34
C GLU A 128 20.52 -21.31 50.38
N VAL A 129 20.41 -20.07 49.88
CA VAL A 129 21.53 -19.14 49.84
C VAL A 129 21.11 -17.76 50.36
N THR A 130 21.82 -17.26 51.37
CA THR A 130 21.59 -15.93 51.89
C THR A 130 22.44 -14.88 51.14
N PHE A 131 21.79 -13.91 50.50
CA PHE A 131 22.45 -12.80 49.86
C PHE A 131 22.37 -11.53 50.73
N PRO A 132 23.52 -10.89 51.06
CA PRO A 132 23.50 -9.59 51.71
C PRO A 132 22.72 -8.57 50.86
N ALA A 133 21.97 -7.69 51.54
CA ALA A 133 21.11 -6.72 50.85
C ALA A 133 21.87 -5.86 49.82
N ARG A 134 23.14 -5.52 50.11
CA ARG A 134 23.99 -4.73 49.21
C ARG A 134 24.36 -5.49 47.95
N GLU A 135 24.68 -6.77 48.09
CA GLU A 135 25.03 -7.69 46.98
C GLU A 135 23.79 -7.95 46.12
N LYS A 136 22.65 -8.26 46.73
CA LYS A 136 21.38 -8.42 46.05
C LYS A 136 21.04 -7.20 45.18
N LYS A 137 21.22 -5.99 45.73
CA LYS A 137 20.97 -4.72 44.98
C LYS A 137 21.95 -4.52 43.82
N ALA A 138 23.22 -4.93 43.98
CA ALA A 138 24.21 -4.82 42.90
C ALA A 138 23.91 -5.80 41.75
N LEU A 139 23.58 -7.05 42.07
CA LEU A 139 23.21 -8.06 41.10
C LEU A 139 21.91 -7.71 40.37
N LYS A 140 20.90 -7.19 41.10
CA LYS A 140 19.67 -6.70 40.51
C LYS A 140 19.96 -5.64 39.43
N ARG A 141 20.76 -4.63 39.74
CA ARG A 141 21.16 -3.57 38.79
C ARG A 141 21.93 -4.11 37.59
N LYS A 142 22.73 -5.18 37.76
CA LYS A 142 23.45 -5.83 36.67
C LYS A 142 22.50 -6.53 35.73
N TYR A 143 21.54 -7.30 36.27
CA TYR A 143 20.60 -8.08 35.45
C TYR A 143 19.48 -7.24 34.84
N GLU A 144 19.15 -6.06 35.43
CA GLU A 144 18.23 -5.09 34.83
C GLU A 144 18.67 -4.59 33.45
N LYS A 145 19.97 -4.70 33.14
CA LYS A 145 20.57 -4.19 31.90
C LYS A 145 21.51 -5.17 31.23
N TYR A 146 21.37 -6.46 31.53
CA TYR A 146 22.27 -7.49 31.03
C TYR A 146 22.27 -7.58 29.50
N PHE A 147 21.10 -7.50 28.89
CA PHE A 147 20.92 -7.51 27.44
C PHE A 147 20.94 -6.10 26.81
N GLY A 148 21.38 -5.08 27.57
CA GLY A 148 21.37 -3.69 27.19
C GLY A 148 20.36 -2.86 27.99
N ASP A 149 20.40 -1.54 27.84
CA ASP A 149 19.48 -0.63 28.54
C ASP A 149 18.14 -0.43 27.79
N GLY A 150 17.87 -1.24 26.77
CA GLY A 150 16.65 -1.18 25.98
C GLY A 150 16.56 0.05 25.07
N LYS A 151 17.68 0.74 24.85
CA LYS A 151 17.77 1.90 23.94
C LYS A 151 18.93 1.72 22.99
N TRP A 152 18.60 1.55 21.72
CA TRP A 152 19.58 1.59 20.67
C TRP A 152 19.93 3.05 20.31
N ARG A 153 21.22 3.37 20.22
CA ARG A 153 21.70 4.74 20.02
C ARG A 153 22.35 4.96 18.66
N GLY A 154 22.20 4.01 17.75
CA GLY A 154 22.66 4.14 16.39
C GLY A 154 21.74 5.01 15.54
N SER A 155 22.14 5.23 14.29
CA SER A 155 21.33 5.88 13.26
C SER A 155 20.75 4.81 12.33
N ILE A 156 19.45 4.87 12.08
CA ILE A 156 18.78 3.98 11.10
C ILE A 156 19.35 4.21 9.70
N PHE A 157 19.72 5.45 9.38
CA PHE A 157 20.35 5.80 8.10
C PHE A 157 21.72 5.16 7.97
N ASP A 158 22.57 5.23 9.01
CA ASP A 158 23.87 4.57 8.98
C ASP A 158 23.74 3.04 8.89
N LEU A 159 22.74 2.48 9.54
CA LEU A 159 22.46 1.05 9.44
C LEU A 159 22.01 0.65 8.04
N TYR A 160 21.22 1.51 7.38
CA TYR A 160 20.84 1.30 5.99
C TYR A 160 22.05 1.38 5.05
N LEU A 161 22.94 2.33 5.24
CA LEU A 161 24.18 2.40 4.47
C LEU A 161 25.05 1.13 4.61
N GLN A 162 25.18 0.59 5.82
CA GLN A 162 25.88 -0.69 6.05
C GLN A 162 25.21 -1.85 5.30
N PHE A 163 23.87 -1.87 5.25
CA PHE A 163 23.15 -2.85 4.42
C PHE A 163 23.50 -2.69 2.94
N LEU A 164 23.51 -1.46 2.41
CA LEU A 164 23.82 -1.20 1.01
C LEU A 164 25.27 -1.60 0.66
N GLU A 165 26.24 -1.32 1.55
CA GLU A 165 27.63 -1.77 1.42
C GLU A 165 27.71 -3.29 1.33
N GLN A 166 27.01 -4.00 2.22
CA GLN A 166 26.96 -5.46 2.19
C GLN A 166 26.33 -6.00 0.90
N GLN A 167 25.30 -5.31 0.35
CA GLN A 167 24.71 -5.72 -0.92
C GLN A 167 25.66 -5.47 -2.09
N ALA A 168 26.43 -4.38 -2.07
CA ALA A 168 27.45 -4.10 -3.08
C ALA A 168 28.54 -5.17 -3.10
N GLU A 169 29.00 -5.63 -1.92
CA GLU A 169 29.96 -6.75 -1.80
C GLU A 169 29.40 -8.07 -2.38
N LYS A 170 28.09 -8.27 -2.31
CA LYS A 170 27.40 -9.43 -2.92
C LYS A 170 27.12 -9.26 -4.42
N GLY A 171 27.60 -8.18 -5.04
CA GLY A 171 27.39 -7.87 -6.46
C GLY A 171 26.03 -7.25 -6.77
N LYS A 172 25.28 -6.81 -5.77
CA LYS A 172 23.99 -6.13 -5.89
C LYS A 172 24.12 -4.63 -5.58
N ALA A 173 25.11 -3.96 -6.20
CA ALA A 173 25.32 -2.54 -5.97
C ALA A 173 24.19 -1.70 -6.58
N VAL A 174 23.62 -0.81 -5.77
CA VAL A 174 22.65 0.21 -6.15
C VAL A 174 23.21 1.61 -5.93
N GLU A 175 22.46 2.64 -6.30
CA GLU A 175 22.82 4.00 -5.93
C GLU A 175 22.71 4.20 -4.42
N VAL A 176 23.75 4.80 -3.84
CA VAL A 176 23.78 5.08 -2.40
C VAL A 176 23.15 6.45 -2.17
N PRO A 177 22.03 6.55 -1.42
CA PRO A 177 21.38 7.83 -1.19
C PRO A 177 22.23 8.71 -0.25
N GLU A 178 22.47 9.95 -0.64
CA GLU A 178 23.10 10.94 0.26
C GLU A 178 22.07 11.60 1.17
N ASN A 179 21.10 12.31 0.59
CA ASN A 179 20.01 12.97 1.30
C ASN A 179 18.68 12.88 0.54
N SER A 180 18.63 12.13 -0.56
CA SER A 180 17.46 11.95 -1.39
C SER A 180 17.15 10.46 -1.53
N PHE A 181 15.93 10.07 -1.22
CA PHE A 181 15.51 8.69 -1.06
C PHE A 181 14.36 8.35 -2.01
N ASP A 182 14.42 7.20 -2.64
CA ASP A 182 13.26 6.67 -3.35
C ASP A 182 12.31 5.87 -2.42
N VAL A 183 11.18 5.42 -2.95
CA VAL A 183 10.16 4.70 -2.20
C VAL A 183 10.69 3.42 -1.53
N TYR A 184 11.66 2.73 -2.15
CA TYR A 184 12.22 1.50 -1.58
C TYR A 184 13.30 1.76 -0.54
N ASP A 185 14.04 2.86 -0.66
CA ASP A 185 14.91 3.34 0.41
C ASP A 185 14.09 3.69 1.65
N LEU A 186 12.98 4.44 1.46
CA LEU A 186 12.05 4.78 2.53
C LEU A 186 11.41 3.54 3.16
N ALA A 187 11.02 2.57 2.35
CA ALA A 187 10.51 1.30 2.84
C ALA A 187 11.54 0.56 3.69
N ALA A 188 12.80 0.48 3.23
CA ALA A 188 13.87 -0.15 3.97
C ALA A 188 14.13 0.55 5.31
N LEU A 189 14.20 1.88 5.31
CA LEU A 189 14.36 2.69 6.51
C LEU A 189 13.20 2.46 7.50
N ALA A 190 11.95 2.47 7.03
CA ALA A 190 10.77 2.20 7.86
C ALA A 190 10.81 0.78 8.46
N TYR A 191 11.23 -0.22 7.68
CA TYR A 191 11.42 -1.58 8.18
C TYR A 191 12.49 -1.64 9.27
N LEU A 192 13.66 -1.01 9.04
CA LEU A 192 14.74 -0.94 10.03
C LEU A 192 14.29 -0.25 11.32
N TYR A 193 13.55 0.86 11.21
CA TYR A 193 13.01 1.56 12.37
C TYR A 193 12.10 0.64 13.20
N LYS A 194 11.12 0.02 12.56
CA LYS A 194 10.18 -0.92 13.22
C LYS A 194 10.89 -2.15 13.79
N ARG A 195 11.93 -2.63 13.12
CA ARG A 195 12.68 -3.83 13.51
C ARG A 195 13.63 -3.60 14.67
N ILE A 196 14.21 -2.40 14.77
CA ILE A 196 15.28 -2.08 15.73
C ILE A 196 14.78 -1.26 16.93
N LYS A 197 14.04 -0.17 16.68
CA LYS A 197 13.74 0.87 17.68
C LYS A 197 12.33 0.85 18.25
N GLU A 198 11.35 0.39 17.54
CA GLU A 198 9.95 0.54 17.96
C GLU A 198 9.64 -0.33 19.18
N ASN A 199 9.56 0.29 20.35
CA ASN A 199 9.24 -0.40 21.60
C ASN A 199 7.74 -0.56 21.86
N ASP A 200 6.92 0.40 21.41
CA ASP A 200 5.46 0.37 21.56
C ASP A 200 4.82 0.26 20.16
N PRO A 201 4.37 -0.93 19.74
CA PRO A 201 3.70 -1.09 18.45
C PRO A 201 2.37 -0.33 18.46
N VAL A 202 2.37 0.85 17.85
CA VAL A 202 1.15 1.63 17.66
C VAL A 202 0.39 1.06 16.45
N ARG A 203 -0.90 0.85 16.62
CA ARG A 203 -1.77 0.47 15.50
C ARG A 203 -1.99 1.67 14.59
N GLU A 204 -1.24 1.78 13.52
CA GLU A 204 -1.28 2.91 12.58
C GLU A 204 -2.60 2.99 11.80
N ALA A 205 -3.17 1.87 11.44
CA ALA A 205 -4.43 1.77 10.72
C ALA A 205 -5.20 0.50 11.09
N SER A 206 -6.52 0.53 10.91
CA SER A 206 -7.39 -0.65 11.03
C SER A 206 -7.63 -1.31 9.69
N HIS A 207 -7.68 -0.49 8.63
CA HIS A 207 -7.90 -0.92 7.27
C HIS A 207 -7.10 -0.03 6.32
N VAL A 208 -6.49 -0.64 5.33
CA VAL A 208 -5.67 0.04 4.31
C VAL A 208 -6.28 -0.23 2.95
N VAL A 209 -6.54 0.84 2.21
CA VAL A 209 -6.98 0.75 0.81
C VAL A 209 -5.83 1.22 -0.07
N ILE A 210 -5.40 0.38 -0.99
CA ILE A 210 -4.32 0.68 -1.95
C ILE A 210 -4.93 0.67 -3.35
N ASP A 211 -4.79 1.77 -4.04
CA ASP A 211 -5.14 1.91 -5.45
C ASP A 211 -3.88 1.94 -6.31
N GLU A 212 -4.01 1.61 -7.61
CA GLU A 212 -2.90 1.51 -8.56
C GLU A 212 -1.76 0.61 -8.04
N ALA A 213 -2.12 -0.49 -7.38
CA ALA A 213 -1.17 -1.35 -6.67
C ALA A 213 -0.04 -1.91 -7.55
N GLN A 214 -0.25 -2.02 -8.86
CA GLN A 214 0.77 -2.50 -9.79
C GLN A 214 2.00 -1.59 -9.92
N ASP A 215 1.94 -0.35 -9.41
CA ASP A 215 3.05 0.61 -9.55
C ASP A 215 4.19 0.35 -8.57
N PHE A 216 3.94 -0.42 -7.52
CA PHE A 216 4.93 -0.74 -6.51
C PHE A 216 5.37 -2.20 -6.60
N GLY A 217 6.64 -2.44 -6.26
CA GLY A 217 7.20 -3.78 -6.19
C GLY A 217 6.90 -4.46 -4.85
N MET A 218 7.17 -5.76 -4.79
CA MET A 218 6.89 -6.61 -3.63
C MET A 218 7.60 -6.15 -2.36
N MET A 219 8.78 -5.52 -2.45
CA MET A 219 9.49 -4.95 -1.30
C MET A 219 8.59 -4.01 -0.50
N ALA A 220 7.88 -3.09 -1.17
CA ALA A 220 6.99 -2.14 -0.50
C ALA A 220 5.84 -2.86 0.22
N TYR A 221 5.24 -3.88 -0.39
CA TYR A 221 4.15 -4.66 0.23
C TYR A 221 4.61 -5.49 1.41
N GLN A 222 5.78 -6.08 1.35
CA GLN A 222 6.35 -6.87 2.45
C GLN A 222 6.65 -5.98 3.66
N VAL A 223 7.23 -4.79 3.42
CA VAL A 223 7.45 -3.80 4.48
C VAL A 223 6.14 -3.30 5.05
N LEU A 224 5.18 -2.96 4.19
CA LEU A 224 3.86 -2.49 4.60
C LEU A 224 3.14 -3.53 5.47
N HIS A 225 3.14 -4.79 5.05
CA HIS A 225 2.57 -5.90 5.81
C HIS A 225 3.26 -6.09 7.18
N TYR A 226 4.59 -5.92 7.24
CA TYR A 226 5.33 -5.98 8.49
C TYR A 226 5.04 -4.79 9.42
N CYS A 227 5.02 -3.57 8.87
CA CYS A 227 4.87 -2.34 9.66
C CYS A 227 3.43 -2.10 10.12
N LEU A 228 2.43 -2.43 9.29
CA LEU A 228 1.01 -2.25 9.59
C LEU A 228 0.38 -3.57 10.06
N ARG A 229 0.67 -3.93 11.30
CA ARG A 229 0.17 -5.15 11.92
C ARG A 229 -1.32 -5.03 12.25
N ASP A 230 -2.02 -6.17 12.22
CA ASP A 230 -3.45 -6.27 12.55
C ASP A 230 -4.36 -5.40 11.67
N CYS A 231 -3.89 -5.00 10.49
CA CYS A 231 -4.69 -4.32 9.48
C CYS A 231 -5.36 -5.31 8.53
N THR A 232 -6.52 -4.93 8.03
CA THR A 232 -7.11 -5.55 6.84
C THR A 232 -6.79 -4.71 5.61
N TYR A 233 -6.78 -5.34 4.43
CA TYR A 233 -6.38 -4.69 3.18
C TYR A 233 -7.48 -4.78 2.14
N THR A 234 -7.65 -3.71 1.36
CA THR A 234 -8.32 -3.72 0.05
C THR A 234 -7.30 -3.21 -0.97
N ILE A 235 -6.85 -4.09 -1.86
CA ILE A 235 -5.81 -3.78 -2.83
C ILE A 235 -6.41 -3.86 -4.22
N MET A 236 -6.31 -2.76 -4.97
CA MET A 236 -6.86 -2.61 -6.31
C MET A 236 -5.76 -2.21 -7.27
N GLY A 237 -5.87 -2.66 -8.52
CA GLY A 237 -4.93 -2.29 -9.57
C GLY A 237 -5.12 -3.11 -10.85
N ASP A 238 -4.36 -2.77 -11.87
CA ASP A 238 -4.33 -3.45 -13.16
C ASP A 238 -2.87 -3.70 -13.59
N THR A 239 -2.41 -4.94 -13.49
CA THR A 239 -1.02 -5.31 -13.87
C THR A 239 -0.73 -5.09 -15.35
N SER A 240 -1.76 -5.01 -16.20
CA SER A 240 -1.62 -4.65 -17.62
C SER A 240 -1.25 -3.17 -17.80
N GLN A 241 -1.59 -2.32 -16.83
CA GLN A 241 -1.23 -0.89 -16.80
C GLN A 241 0.06 -0.59 -16.03
N ASN A 242 0.82 -1.62 -15.64
CA ASN A 242 2.13 -1.41 -15.03
C ASN A 242 3.12 -0.85 -16.04
N ILE A 243 3.42 0.44 -15.95
CA ILE A 243 4.46 1.12 -16.75
C ILE A 243 5.85 1.04 -16.12
N HIS A 244 5.94 0.56 -14.89
CA HIS A 244 7.15 0.31 -14.12
C HIS A 244 7.53 -1.18 -14.19
N PHE A 245 7.65 -1.69 -15.41
CA PHE A 245 7.80 -3.13 -15.68
C PHE A 245 8.97 -3.78 -14.92
N SER A 246 10.05 -3.04 -14.70
CA SER A 246 11.28 -3.53 -14.06
C SER A 246 11.14 -3.76 -12.56
N TYR A 247 10.25 -3.06 -11.87
CA TYR A 247 10.11 -3.15 -10.41
C TYR A 247 8.67 -3.24 -9.88
N GLY A 248 7.67 -2.80 -10.64
CA GLY A 248 6.26 -2.92 -10.25
C GLY A 248 5.71 -4.34 -10.40
N LEU A 249 4.49 -4.57 -9.94
CA LEU A 249 3.84 -5.86 -10.05
C LEU A 249 3.49 -6.20 -11.50
N ASN A 250 4.00 -7.32 -11.98
CA ASN A 250 3.67 -7.86 -13.30
C ASN A 250 2.57 -8.94 -13.25
N ASP A 251 2.33 -9.51 -12.07
CA ASP A 251 1.24 -10.43 -11.75
C ASP A 251 0.83 -10.27 -10.27
N TRP A 252 -0.23 -10.96 -9.86
CA TRP A 252 -0.78 -10.90 -8.51
C TRP A 252 -0.34 -12.06 -7.61
N GLU A 253 0.39 -13.06 -8.13
CA GLU A 253 0.57 -14.34 -7.45
C GLU A 253 1.37 -14.20 -6.15
N GLU A 254 2.43 -13.39 -6.15
CA GLU A 254 3.25 -13.19 -4.96
C GLU A 254 2.52 -12.36 -3.92
N LEU A 255 1.86 -11.29 -4.34
CA LEU A 255 1.07 -10.44 -3.44
C LEU A 255 -0.12 -11.19 -2.83
N LYS A 256 -0.80 -12.05 -3.59
CA LYS A 256 -1.86 -12.92 -3.08
C LYS A 256 -1.35 -13.85 -1.98
N LYS A 257 -0.17 -14.45 -2.13
CA LYS A 257 0.43 -15.30 -1.10
C LYS A 257 0.75 -14.53 0.18
N LEU A 258 1.13 -13.26 0.06
CA LEU A 258 1.43 -12.41 1.21
C LEU A 258 0.17 -11.98 1.98
N ILE A 259 -0.88 -11.59 1.26
CA ILE A 259 -2.04 -10.91 1.84
C ILE A 259 -3.23 -11.84 2.08
N LEU A 260 -3.49 -12.81 1.18
CA LEU A 260 -4.64 -13.70 1.29
C LEU A 260 -4.30 -14.92 2.16
N THR A 261 -4.23 -14.71 3.45
CA THR A 261 -3.86 -15.75 4.43
C THR A 261 -5.04 -16.23 5.29
N GLY A 262 -6.13 -15.48 5.30
CA GLY A 262 -7.33 -15.75 6.10
C GLY A 262 -8.43 -16.48 5.33
N THR A 263 -9.34 -17.12 6.08
CA THR A 263 -10.47 -17.87 5.52
C THR A 263 -11.46 -16.99 4.73
N TYR A 264 -11.49 -15.70 5.03
CA TYR A 264 -12.43 -14.73 4.45
C TYR A 264 -11.79 -13.83 3.39
N ASP A 265 -10.50 -14.02 3.14
CA ASP A 265 -9.80 -13.25 2.12
C ASP A 265 -10.22 -13.72 0.74
N ALA A 266 -10.39 -12.79 -0.18
CA ALA A 266 -10.87 -13.08 -1.52
C ALA A 266 -10.14 -12.27 -2.58
N PHE A 267 -9.90 -12.88 -3.72
CA PHE A 267 -9.40 -12.24 -4.94
C PHE A 267 -10.53 -12.19 -5.96
N GLY A 268 -10.73 -11.03 -6.58
CA GLY A 268 -11.73 -10.83 -7.61
C GLY A 268 -11.19 -10.08 -8.81
N VAL A 269 -11.73 -10.35 -9.98
CA VAL A 269 -11.38 -9.65 -11.23
C VAL A 269 -12.60 -8.90 -11.76
N LEU A 270 -12.46 -7.58 -11.89
CA LEU A 270 -13.46 -6.73 -12.53
C LEU A 270 -13.24 -6.76 -14.05
N ARG A 271 -14.10 -7.46 -14.78
CA ARG A 271 -13.95 -7.66 -16.23
C ARG A 271 -14.66 -6.61 -17.05
N LYS A 272 -15.80 -6.12 -16.59
CA LYS A 272 -16.62 -5.18 -17.36
C LYS A 272 -16.02 -3.78 -17.32
N SER A 273 -15.71 -3.24 -18.50
CA SER A 273 -15.30 -1.85 -18.65
C SER A 273 -16.41 -1.01 -19.26
N TYR A 274 -16.67 0.11 -18.62
CA TYR A 274 -17.61 1.13 -19.09
C TYR A 274 -16.90 2.33 -19.71
N ARG A 275 -15.57 2.35 -19.66
CA ARG A 275 -14.72 3.49 -20.04
C ARG A 275 -14.65 3.65 -21.56
N ASN A 276 -14.13 2.67 -22.25
CA ASN A 276 -13.83 2.72 -23.68
C ASN A 276 -14.96 2.17 -24.53
N THR A 277 -14.98 2.51 -25.83
CA THR A 277 -15.82 1.85 -26.83
C THR A 277 -15.35 0.41 -27.07
N VAL A 278 -16.22 -0.41 -27.69
CA VAL A 278 -15.89 -1.81 -28.05
C VAL A 278 -14.65 -1.85 -28.94
N GLU A 279 -14.57 -0.95 -29.92
CA GLU A 279 -13.49 -0.90 -30.92
C GLU A 279 -12.14 -0.55 -30.28
N ILE A 280 -12.12 0.38 -29.32
CA ILE A 280 -10.91 0.74 -28.57
C ILE A 280 -10.50 -0.39 -27.62
N SER A 281 -11.46 -1.00 -26.93
CA SER A 281 -11.22 -2.13 -26.03
C SER A 281 -10.66 -3.35 -26.77
N ASP A 282 -11.21 -3.69 -27.94
CA ASP A 282 -10.73 -4.79 -28.78
C ASP A 282 -9.31 -4.51 -29.29
N PHE A 283 -9.03 -3.26 -29.68
CA PHE A 283 -7.70 -2.84 -30.09
C PHE A 283 -6.69 -2.94 -28.94
N ALA A 284 -7.05 -2.48 -27.77
CA ALA A 284 -6.21 -2.57 -26.57
C ALA A 284 -5.97 -4.02 -26.13
N ASN A 285 -7.00 -4.87 -26.16
CA ASN A 285 -6.87 -6.32 -25.90
C ASN A 285 -5.93 -7.00 -26.91
N GLU A 286 -5.96 -6.58 -28.19
CA GLU A 286 -5.03 -7.13 -29.20
C GLU A 286 -3.59 -6.71 -28.91
N ILE A 287 -3.34 -5.47 -28.42
CA ILE A 287 -2.01 -5.04 -27.97
C ILE A 287 -1.50 -5.96 -26.88
N LEU A 288 -2.30 -6.21 -25.82
CA LEU A 288 -1.89 -7.06 -24.70
C LEU A 288 -1.49 -8.49 -25.11
N ARG A 289 -2.11 -9.05 -26.14
CA ARG A 289 -1.78 -10.39 -26.63
C ARG A 289 -0.37 -10.52 -27.21
N HIS A 290 0.33 -9.41 -27.45
CA HIS A 290 1.73 -9.43 -27.87
C HIS A 290 2.72 -9.62 -26.69
N GLY A 291 2.27 -9.46 -25.45
CA GLY A 291 3.10 -9.64 -24.25
C GLY A 291 3.18 -11.08 -23.78
N ASP A 292 4.25 -11.40 -23.05
CA ASP A 292 4.47 -12.71 -22.40
C ASP A 292 4.26 -12.58 -20.88
N PHE A 293 3.09 -12.12 -20.48
CA PHE A 293 2.68 -11.95 -19.08
C PHE A 293 1.20 -12.32 -18.91
N ALA A 294 0.77 -12.49 -17.65
CA ALA A 294 -0.64 -12.76 -17.33
C ALA A 294 -1.52 -11.57 -17.75
N ILE A 295 -2.52 -11.83 -18.58
CA ILE A 295 -3.47 -10.84 -19.06
C ILE A 295 -4.87 -11.15 -18.51
N TYR A 296 -5.59 -10.08 -18.15
CA TYR A 296 -7.00 -10.11 -17.73
C TYR A 296 -7.83 -9.36 -18.78
N PRO A 297 -8.35 -10.05 -19.82
CA PRO A 297 -9.07 -9.39 -20.90
C PRO A 297 -10.29 -8.63 -20.39
N VAL A 298 -10.43 -7.42 -20.88
CA VAL A 298 -11.55 -6.54 -20.54
C VAL A 298 -12.74 -6.86 -21.45
N GLU A 299 -13.92 -7.02 -20.85
CA GLU A 299 -15.20 -7.15 -21.55
C GLU A 299 -15.84 -5.76 -21.66
N PRO A 300 -15.84 -5.12 -22.83
CA PRO A 300 -16.45 -3.80 -22.96
C PRO A 300 -17.97 -3.90 -22.81
N VAL A 301 -18.57 -2.92 -22.14
CA VAL A 301 -20.02 -2.71 -22.23
C VAL A 301 -20.35 -2.24 -23.65
N LEU A 302 -21.46 -2.72 -24.21
CA LEU A 302 -21.87 -2.47 -25.60
C LEU A 302 -22.09 -0.97 -25.91
N ARG A 303 -21.01 -0.23 -25.97
CA ARG A 303 -20.93 1.14 -26.45
C ARG A 303 -20.02 1.15 -27.67
N HIS A 304 -20.62 1.19 -28.86
CA HIS A 304 -19.91 1.25 -30.12
C HIS A 304 -19.44 2.68 -30.44
N GLY A 305 -18.29 2.77 -31.09
CA GLY A 305 -17.67 3.99 -31.56
C GLY A 305 -17.04 3.80 -32.92
N THR A 306 -16.13 4.67 -33.28
CA THR A 306 -15.38 4.61 -34.54
C THR A 306 -14.26 3.55 -34.42
N ALA A 307 -14.04 2.79 -35.49
CA ALA A 307 -12.91 1.87 -35.57
C ALA A 307 -11.58 2.62 -35.48
N VAL A 308 -10.62 2.05 -34.74
CA VAL A 308 -9.29 2.66 -34.58
C VAL A 308 -8.59 2.79 -35.92
N GLN A 309 -8.29 4.03 -36.29
CA GLN A 309 -7.64 4.36 -37.56
C GLN A 309 -6.13 4.28 -37.43
N LYS A 310 -5.46 3.65 -38.41
CA LYS A 310 -4.00 3.58 -38.53
C LYS A 310 -3.60 4.08 -39.90
N GLU A 311 -2.87 5.22 -39.94
CA GLU A 311 -2.54 5.89 -41.19
C GLU A 311 -1.04 6.16 -41.29
N ALA A 312 -0.46 5.80 -42.44
CA ALA A 312 0.97 6.00 -42.75
C ALA A 312 1.16 7.27 -43.57
N PHE A 313 2.21 8.02 -43.23
CA PHE A 313 2.58 9.26 -43.91
C PHE A 313 4.00 9.19 -44.44
N ALA A 314 4.27 9.95 -45.49
CA ALA A 314 5.58 9.93 -46.17
C ALA A 314 6.68 10.57 -45.32
N ASP A 315 6.33 11.59 -44.54
CA ASP A 315 7.26 12.36 -43.73
C ASP A 315 6.56 13.02 -42.53
N GLU A 316 7.35 13.59 -41.63
CA GLU A 316 6.87 14.27 -40.43
C GLU A 316 5.95 15.47 -40.73
N ALA A 317 6.16 16.18 -41.83
CA ALA A 317 5.33 17.33 -42.18
C ALA A 317 3.91 16.89 -42.58
N ALA A 318 3.79 15.84 -43.36
CA ALA A 318 2.51 15.24 -43.72
C ALA A 318 1.81 14.64 -42.51
N LEU A 319 2.54 13.95 -41.62
CA LEU A 319 2.03 13.40 -40.36
C LEU A 319 1.47 14.53 -39.47
N LEU A 320 2.22 15.61 -39.29
CA LEU A 320 1.80 16.75 -38.45
C LEU A 320 0.55 17.43 -39.06
N ALA A 321 0.51 17.62 -40.38
CA ALA A 321 -0.65 18.21 -41.06
C ALA A 321 -1.91 17.36 -40.87
N ALA A 322 -1.80 16.03 -41.00
CA ALA A 322 -2.88 15.10 -40.74
C ALA A 322 -3.33 15.10 -39.27
N GLY A 323 -2.38 15.14 -38.33
CA GLY A 323 -2.67 15.30 -36.90
C GLY A 323 -3.46 16.56 -36.60
N VAL A 324 -3.07 17.71 -37.19
CA VAL A 324 -3.82 18.99 -37.05
C VAL A 324 -5.23 18.88 -37.61
N GLN A 325 -5.39 18.26 -38.79
CA GLN A 325 -6.74 18.06 -39.35
C GLN A 325 -7.60 17.16 -38.45
N LYS A 326 -7.03 16.07 -37.92
CA LYS A 326 -7.76 15.16 -37.04
C LYS A 326 -8.20 15.85 -35.76
N ILE A 327 -7.32 16.62 -35.12
CA ILE A 327 -7.62 17.38 -33.90
C ILE A 327 -8.76 18.37 -34.15
N LYS A 328 -8.70 19.14 -35.27
CA LYS A 328 -9.77 20.08 -35.63
C LYS A 328 -11.10 19.38 -35.87
N ALA A 329 -11.10 18.23 -36.57
CA ALA A 329 -12.30 17.45 -36.78
C ALA A 329 -12.92 16.96 -35.46
N TRP A 330 -12.10 16.57 -34.48
CA TRP A 330 -12.56 16.18 -33.16
C TRP A 330 -13.14 17.38 -32.38
N GLN A 331 -12.49 18.54 -32.44
CA GLN A 331 -13.02 19.77 -31.83
C GLN A 331 -14.37 20.20 -32.47
N GLU A 332 -14.52 20.04 -33.78
CA GLU A 332 -15.79 20.29 -34.48
C GLU A 332 -16.90 19.31 -34.10
N GLN A 333 -16.53 18.08 -33.67
CA GLN A 333 -17.45 17.08 -33.12
C GLN A 333 -17.82 17.32 -31.65
N GLY A 334 -17.21 18.33 -31.00
CA GLY A 334 -17.50 18.70 -29.63
C GLY A 334 -16.69 17.95 -28.58
N TYR A 335 -15.57 17.30 -28.94
CA TYR A 335 -14.66 16.72 -27.97
C TYR A 335 -13.87 17.81 -27.26
N GLU A 336 -13.93 17.79 -25.93
CA GLU A 336 -13.38 18.84 -25.08
C GLU A 336 -11.93 18.51 -24.65
N THR A 337 -11.62 17.21 -24.45
CA THR A 337 -10.30 16.76 -24.02
C THR A 337 -9.63 15.89 -25.09
N ILE A 338 -8.51 16.38 -25.64
CA ILE A 338 -7.79 15.69 -26.73
C ILE A 338 -6.32 15.52 -26.32
N ALA A 339 -5.83 14.27 -26.28
CA ALA A 339 -4.41 14.01 -26.04
C ALA A 339 -3.68 13.64 -27.33
N VAL A 340 -2.55 14.28 -27.56
CA VAL A 340 -1.52 13.83 -28.50
C VAL A 340 -0.43 13.12 -27.71
N VAL A 341 -0.36 11.81 -27.85
CA VAL A 341 0.52 10.97 -27.05
C VAL A 341 1.81 10.68 -27.83
N CYS A 342 2.93 11.10 -27.26
CA CYS A 342 4.29 10.95 -27.77
C CYS A 342 5.06 9.91 -26.95
N ARG A 343 6.23 9.49 -27.45
CA ARG A 343 7.06 8.47 -26.78
C ARG A 343 7.62 8.95 -25.45
N ASP A 344 8.19 10.14 -25.43
CA ASP A 344 8.90 10.73 -24.30
C ASP A 344 8.69 12.25 -24.22
N GLU A 345 9.26 12.87 -23.19
CA GLU A 345 9.15 14.31 -22.94
C GLU A 345 9.78 15.18 -24.04
N ALA A 346 10.91 14.73 -24.59
CA ALA A 346 11.59 15.47 -25.65
C ALA A 346 10.74 15.53 -26.92
N GLU A 347 10.15 14.39 -27.31
CA GLU A 347 9.23 14.32 -28.44
C GLU A 347 7.94 15.12 -28.19
N ALA A 348 7.35 15.00 -26.98
CA ALA A 348 6.18 15.74 -26.61
C ALA A 348 6.40 17.27 -26.66
N ALA A 349 7.50 17.76 -26.09
CA ALA A 349 7.88 19.17 -26.15
C ALA A 349 8.15 19.66 -27.58
N ALA A 350 8.79 18.85 -28.42
CA ALA A 350 9.02 19.18 -29.83
C ALA A 350 7.70 19.24 -30.61
N THR A 351 6.82 18.28 -30.40
CA THR A 351 5.49 18.18 -31.03
C THR A 351 4.58 19.34 -30.60
N ALA A 352 4.53 19.64 -29.31
CA ALA A 352 3.75 20.78 -28.79
C ALA A 352 4.16 22.10 -29.45
N ARG A 353 5.47 22.37 -29.55
CA ARG A 353 5.99 23.58 -30.25
C ARG A 353 5.55 23.67 -31.71
N LYS A 354 5.42 22.54 -32.42
CA LYS A 354 4.97 22.49 -33.80
C LYS A 354 3.45 22.69 -33.90
N LEU A 355 2.67 22.00 -33.05
CA LEU A 355 1.19 22.05 -33.04
C LEU A 355 0.65 23.41 -32.64
N LYS A 356 1.29 24.14 -31.71
CA LYS A 356 0.89 25.51 -31.29
C LYS A 356 0.76 26.49 -32.41
N LYS A 357 1.40 26.25 -33.56
CA LYS A 357 1.27 27.09 -34.75
C LYS A 357 -0.09 26.95 -35.45
N TYR A 358 -0.83 25.89 -35.18
CA TYR A 358 -2.02 25.49 -35.92
C TYR A 358 -3.27 25.30 -35.05
N VAL A 359 -3.10 24.92 -33.79
CA VAL A 359 -4.16 24.69 -32.81
C VAL A 359 -3.71 25.20 -31.43
N PRO A 360 -4.63 25.68 -30.59
CA PRO A 360 -4.32 25.99 -29.20
C PRO A 360 -3.91 24.69 -28.47
N VAL A 361 -2.74 24.68 -27.89
CA VAL A 361 -2.24 23.58 -27.05
C VAL A 361 -2.21 24.11 -25.63
N VAL A 362 -2.76 23.36 -24.71
CA VAL A 362 -2.73 23.66 -23.29
C VAL A 362 -1.28 23.62 -22.81
N GLU A 363 -0.80 24.76 -22.29
CA GLU A 363 0.52 24.84 -21.65
C GLU A 363 0.32 24.67 -20.15
N GLU A 364 0.42 23.45 -19.71
CA GLU A 364 0.43 23.18 -18.29
C GLU A 364 1.81 22.70 -17.89
N ASP A 365 2.25 23.17 -16.75
CA ASP A 365 3.33 22.53 -16.04
C ASP A 365 2.82 21.12 -15.66
N LEU A 366 3.41 20.10 -16.26
CA LEU A 366 3.07 18.68 -16.01
C LEU A 366 3.14 18.32 -14.52
N GLU A 367 3.74 19.19 -13.71
CA GLU A 367 3.88 19.05 -12.28
C GLU A 367 2.68 19.55 -11.46
N THR A 368 1.93 20.52 -12.00
CA THR A 368 0.85 21.19 -11.27
C THR A 368 -0.48 21.12 -12.00
N ALA A 369 -0.54 20.43 -13.15
CA ALA A 369 -1.65 20.46 -14.08
C ALA A 369 -2.98 20.08 -13.43
N GLU A 370 -3.88 21.03 -13.33
CA GLU A 370 -5.31 20.78 -13.36
C GLU A 370 -5.64 20.45 -14.83
N PHE A 371 -5.88 19.17 -15.13
CA PHE A 371 -6.21 18.71 -16.48
C PHE A 371 -7.54 19.34 -16.88
N GLY A 372 -7.44 20.36 -17.73
CA GLY A 372 -8.57 21.11 -18.25
C GLY A 372 -8.98 20.68 -19.66
N GLU A 373 -9.97 21.37 -20.18
CA GLU A 373 -10.42 21.24 -21.57
C GLU A 373 -9.31 21.72 -22.53
N GLY A 374 -9.15 21.04 -23.67
CA GLY A 374 -8.24 21.46 -24.73
C GLY A 374 -7.38 20.33 -25.29
N VAL A 375 -6.38 20.73 -26.07
CA VAL A 375 -5.41 19.83 -26.71
C VAL A 375 -4.16 19.77 -25.86
N MET A 376 -3.84 18.59 -25.35
CA MET A 376 -2.64 18.31 -24.55
C MET A 376 -1.66 17.46 -25.35
N VAL A 377 -0.36 17.74 -25.22
CA VAL A 377 0.70 16.92 -25.83
C VAL A 377 1.52 16.31 -24.72
N LEU A 378 1.42 15.00 -24.56
CA LEU A 378 1.92 14.30 -23.39
C LEU A 378 2.83 13.12 -23.75
N PRO A 379 3.89 12.88 -22.99
CA PRO A 379 4.57 11.59 -23.03
C PRO A 379 3.61 10.48 -22.60
N VAL A 380 3.71 9.30 -23.21
CA VAL A 380 2.83 8.16 -22.88
C VAL A 380 2.80 7.84 -21.38
N ALA A 381 3.93 7.97 -20.71
CA ALA A 381 4.05 7.70 -19.30
C ALA A 381 3.22 8.64 -18.40
N TYR A 382 2.98 9.87 -18.82
CA TYR A 382 2.19 10.84 -18.06
C TYR A 382 0.70 10.76 -18.35
N THR A 383 0.30 9.92 -19.31
CA THR A 383 -1.13 9.71 -19.60
C THR A 383 -1.79 8.74 -18.62
N LYS A 384 -1.01 8.02 -17.80
CA LYS A 384 -1.55 7.11 -16.81
C LYS A 384 -2.41 7.84 -15.78
N GLY A 385 -3.58 7.27 -15.44
CA GLY A 385 -4.55 7.89 -14.53
C GLY A 385 -5.42 8.98 -15.18
N LEU A 386 -5.15 9.36 -16.44
CA LEU A 386 -5.93 10.36 -17.18
C LEU A 386 -6.89 9.71 -18.17
N GLU A 387 -7.89 10.47 -18.59
CA GLU A 387 -8.88 10.07 -19.59
C GLU A 387 -9.13 11.24 -20.54
N PHE A 388 -9.28 10.93 -21.82
CA PHE A 388 -9.50 11.93 -22.86
C PHE A 388 -10.61 11.48 -23.80
N ASP A 389 -11.42 12.42 -24.28
CA ASP A 389 -12.45 12.12 -25.29
C ASP A 389 -11.83 11.48 -26.53
N ALA A 390 -10.69 12.01 -26.96
CA ALA A 390 -9.97 11.51 -28.12
C ALA A 390 -8.46 11.46 -27.88
N VAL A 391 -7.82 10.41 -28.41
CA VAL A 391 -6.37 10.22 -28.31
C VAL A 391 -5.76 10.06 -29.71
N LEU A 392 -4.73 10.83 -29.98
CA LEU A 392 -3.86 10.71 -31.13
C LEU A 392 -2.53 10.09 -30.70
N LEU A 393 -2.32 8.81 -30.99
CA LEU A 393 -1.02 8.17 -30.80
C LEU A 393 -0.09 8.52 -31.97
N LEU A 394 0.94 9.29 -31.67
CA LEU A 394 1.81 9.87 -32.67
C LEU A 394 3.07 9.05 -32.86
N ASP A 395 3.32 8.66 -34.10
CA ASP A 395 4.54 8.02 -34.63
C ASP A 395 5.05 6.79 -33.85
N PRO A 396 4.18 5.79 -33.51
CA PRO A 396 4.60 4.58 -32.82
C PRO A 396 5.34 3.61 -33.74
N THR A 397 6.56 3.98 -34.11
CA THR A 397 7.43 3.17 -34.99
C THR A 397 8.11 2.05 -34.24
N GLU A 398 8.63 1.06 -34.99
CA GLU A 398 9.38 -0.08 -34.44
C GLU A 398 10.63 0.36 -33.66
N GLU A 399 11.27 1.47 -34.07
CA GLU A 399 12.40 2.05 -33.38
C GLU A 399 12.04 2.62 -31.99
N LYS A 400 10.90 3.31 -31.91
CA LYS A 400 10.43 3.93 -30.66
C LYS A 400 9.75 2.94 -29.70
N TYR A 401 9.07 1.93 -30.27
CA TYR A 401 8.35 0.90 -29.53
C TYR A 401 8.74 -0.50 -30.05
N PRO A 402 9.94 -1.00 -29.68
CA PRO A 402 10.36 -2.36 -30.03
C PRO A 402 9.44 -3.41 -29.39
N GLU A 403 9.36 -4.59 -30.02
CA GLU A 403 8.49 -5.68 -29.52
C GLU A 403 9.04 -6.27 -28.21
N ASN A 404 8.57 -5.78 -27.06
CA ASN A 404 8.82 -6.32 -25.73
C ASN A 404 7.68 -5.98 -24.78
N ASP A 405 7.62 -6.64 -23.64
CA ASP A 405 6.52 -6.55 -22.66
C ASP A 405 6.31 -5.13 -22.12
N GLY A 406 7.38 -4.38 -21.86
CA GLY A 406 7.29 -3.01 -21.39
C GLY A 406 6.62 -2.09 -22.42
N GLN A 407 6.95 -2.26 -23.73
CA GLN A 407 6.33 -1.47 -24.79
C GLN A 407 4.90 -1.89 -25.07
N VAL A 408 4.57 -3.17 -24.92
CA VAL A 408 3.18 -3.65 -24.98
C VAL A 408 2.33 -2.96 -23.92
N LYS A 409 2.79 -2.89 -22.68
CA LYS A 409 2.06 -2.23 -21.58
C LYS A 409 1.95 -0.72 -21.81
N LEU A 410 3.00 -0.06 -22.28
CA LEU A 410 2.95 1.38 -22.60
C LEU A 410 1.91 1.69 -23.68
N LEU A 411 1.89 0.92 -24.78
CA LEU A 411 0.91 1.11 -25.84
C LEU A 411 -0.52 0.76 -25.40
N TYR A 412 -0.68 -0.23 -24.53
CA TYR A 412 -1.95 -0.55 -23.90
C TYR A 412 -2.46 0.63 -23.04
N VAL A 413 -1.60 1.21 -22.21
CA VAL A 413 -1.95 2.39 -21.42
C VAL A 413 -2.37 3.53 -22.34
N ALA A 414 -1.58 3.85 -23.38
CA ALA A 414 -1.93 4.90 -24.33
C ALA A 414 -3.29 4.69 -24.99
N ALA A 415 -3.56 3.48 -25.47
CA ALA A 415 -4.82 3.14 -26.13
C ALA A 415 -6.03 3.26 -25.20
N THR A 416 -5.90 2.82 -23.94
CA THR A 416 -6.99 2.84 -22.95
C THR A 416 -7.29 4.21 -22.39
N ARG A 417 -6.51 5.24 -22.74
CA ARG A 417 -6.80 6.64 -22.36
C ARG A 417 -7.93 7.25 -23.17
N ALA A 418 -8.24 6.73 -24.35
CA ALA A 418 -9.28 7.23 -25.24
C ALA A 418 -10.66 6.75 -24.81
N LEU A 419 -11.59 7.67 -24.56
CA LEU A 419 -12.98 7.36 -24.23
C LEU A 419 -13.82 7.06 -25.48
N HIS A 420 -13.65 7.85 -26.55
CA HIS A 420 -14.51 7.83 -27.72
C HIS A 420 -13.78 7.58 -29.05
N GLU A 421 -12.63 8.23 -29.24
CA GLU A 421 -11.87 8.17 -30.49
C GLU A 421 -10.39 7.89 -30.24
N LEU A 422 -9.84 6.97 -31.05
CA LEU A 422 -8.41 6.68 -31.07
C LEU A 422 -7.90 6.63 -32.50
N ALA A 423 -6.85 7.41 -32.78
CA ALA A 423 -6.16 7.38 -34.06
C ALA A 423 -4.65 7.14 -33.85
N VAL A 424 -4.04 6.41 -34.77
CA VAL A 424 -2.61 6.10 -34.81
C VAL A 424 -2.05 6.65 -36.12
N LEU A 425 -1.24 7.69 -36.05
CA LEU A 425 -0.57 8.27 -37.21
C LEU A 425 0.93 7.99 -37.12
N TYR A 426 1.55 7.53 -38.19
CA TYR A 426 2.96 7.16 -38.17
C TYR A 426 3.68 7.41 -39.49
N THR A 427 5.01 7.52 -39.39
CA THR A 427 5.94 7.52 -40.52
C THR A 427 6.73 6.19 -40.55
N GLY A 428 7.28 5.84 -41.68
CA GLY A 428 8.16 4.66 -41.79
C GLY A 428 7.45 3.36 -41.40
N LYS A 429 8.09 2.56 -40.52
CA LYS A 429 7.61 1.23 -40.15
C LYS A 429 6.88 1.25 -38.81
N LEU A 430 5.60 0.98 -38.84
CA LEU A 430 4.80 0.82 -37.62
C LEU A 430 5.34 -0.33 -36.75
N THR A 431 5.35 -0.16 -35.43
CA THR A 431 5.72 -1.23 -34.50
C THR A 431 4.96 -2.52 -34.77
N GLY A 432 5.63 -3.66 -34.65
CA GLY A 432 5.00 -4.98 -34.84
C GLY A 432 3.83 -5.23 -33.89
N ILE A 433 3.86 -4.63 -32.70
CA ILE A 433 2.77 -4.71 -31.70
C ILE A 433 1.45 -4.16 -32.27
N LEU A 434 1.50 -3.14 -33.13
CA LEU A 434 0.32 -2.52 -33.73
C LEU A 434 0.07 -2.99 -35.17
N ALA A 435 1.10 -3.47 -35.87
CA ALA A 435 1.03 -3.82 -37.30
C ALA A 435 0.55 -5.24 -37.57
N LYS A 436 0.90 -6.18 -36.69
CA LYS A 436 0.65 -7.61 -36.85
C LYS A 436 -0.49 -8.06 -35.93
N LYS A 437 -1.15 -9.15 -36.28
CA LYS A 437 -1.93 -9.88 -35.28
C LYS A 437 -0.98 -10.55 -34.30
N ALA A 438 -1.37 -10.55 -33.03
CA ALA A 438 -0.58 -11.20 -32.01
C ALA A 438 -0.28 -12.66 -32.37
N PRO A 439 0.95 -13.13 -32.10
CA PRO A 439 1.28 -14.54 -32.33
C PRO A 439 0.33 -15.39 -31.48
N LYS A 440 -0.18 -16.46 -32.07
CA LYS A 440 -0.95 -17.47 -31.34
C LYS A 440 0.00 -18.25 -30.42
N GLY A 441 0.43 -17.62 -29.34
CA GLY A 441 1.30 -18.23 -28.34
C GLY A 441 0.48 -19.14 -27.41
N ARG A 442 0.94 -20.37 -27.20
CA ARG A 442 0.33 -21.30 -26.23
C ARG A 442 0.37 -20.76 -24.80
N HIS A 443 1.37 -19.98 -24.46
CA HIS A 443 1.58 -19.48 -23.09
C HIS A 443 0.50 -18.50 -22.63
N ASN A 444 0.14 -17.52 -23.46
CA ASN A 444 -0.85 -16.51 -23.09
C ASN A 444 -2.27 -17.07 -22.95
N GLN A 445 -2.62 -18.14 -23.69
CA GLN A 445 -3.95 -18.75 -23.59
C GLN A 445 -4.07 -19.72 -22.39
N GLU A 446 -3.02 -20.47 -22.06
CA GLU A 446 -3.03 -21.37 -20.89
C GLU A 446 -3.00 -20.59 -19.59
N PHE A 447 -2.18 -19.55 -19.47
CA PHE A 447 -2.13 -18.70 -18.27
C PHE A 447 -3.43 -17.92 -18.06
N ALA A 448 -3.99 -17.32 -19.10
CA ALA A 448 -5.28 -16.65 -19.03
C ALA A 448 -6.43 -17.61 -18.71
N MET A 449 -6.44 -18.82 -19.26
CA MET A 449 -7.44 -19.85 -18.96
C MET A 449 -7.30 -20.41 -17.55
N GLU A 450 -6.10 -20.67 -17.07
CA GLU A 450 -5.85 -21.17 -15.71
C GLU A 450 -6.21 -20.11 -14.66
N THR A 451 -5.82 -18.86 -14.88
CA THR A 451 -6.18 -17.74 -14.01
C THR A 451 -7.69 -17.46 -14.04
N LEU A 452 -8.33 -17.57 -15.22
CA LEU A 452 -9.77 -17.46 -15.37
C LEU A 452 -10.53 -18.62 -14.70
N THR A 453 -9.98 -19.83 -14.73
CA THR A 453 -10.56 -21.00 -14.06
C THR A 453 -10.44 -20.87 -12.55
N LYS A 454 -9.27 -20.47 -12.04
CA LYS A 454 -9.08 -20.18 -10.61
C LYS A 454 -9.97 -19.03 -10.13
N ALA A 455 -10.08 -17.94 -10.90
CA ALA A 455 -11.00 -16.85 -10.58
C ALA A 455 -12.46 -17.30 -10.52
N LYS A 456 -12.91 -18.15 -11.45
CA LYS A 456 -14.25 -18.76 -11.42
C LYS A 456 -14.47 -19.71 -10.25
N GLU A 457 -13.45 -20.44 -9.82
CA GLU A 457 -13.51 -21.28 -8.62
C GLU A 457 -13.64 -20.42 -7.37
N TYR A 458 -12.88 -19.32 -7.24
CA TYR A 458 -13.02 -18.36 -6.13
C TYR A 458 -14.38 -17.68 -6.14
N GLU A 459 -14.90 -17.30 -7.32
CA GLU A 459 -16.23 -16.72 -7.45
C GLU A 459 -17.33 -17.71 -7.01
N LYS A 460 -17.22 -19.00 -7.38
CA LYS A 460 -18.11 -20.05 -6.89
C LYS A 460 -18.04 -20.23 -5.38
N VAL A 461 -16.83 -20.28 -4.81
CA VAL A 461 -16.64 -20.39 -3.35
C VAL A 461 -17.23 -19.17 -2.64
N SER A 462 -17.03 -17.96 -3.17
CA SER A 462 -17.62 -16.72 -2.62
C SER A 462 -19.14 -16.71 -2.69
N LEU A 463 -19.74 -17.17 -3.78
CA LEU A 463 -21.20 -17.27 -3.92
C LEU A 463 -21.77 -18.32 -2.97
N THR A 464 -21.17 -19.51 -2.88
CA THR A 464 -21.57 -20.55 -1.94
C THR A 464 -21.46 -20.08 -0.48
N GLN A 465 -20.42 -19.31 -0.13
CA GLN A 465 -20.26 -18.72 1.19
C GLN A 465 -21.30 -17.62 1.49
N LYS A 466 -21.74 -16.85 0.48
CA LYS A 466 -22.84 -15.89 0.62
C LYS A 466 -24.16 -16.60 0.85
N GLU A 467 -24.47 -17.62 0.07
CA GLU A 467 -25.67 -18.45 0.22
C GLU A 467 -25.72 -19.10 1.61
N THR A 468 -24.61 -19.70 2.06
CA THR A 468 -24.50 -20.29 3.42
C THR A 468 -24.66 -19.23 4.53
N ARG A 469 -24.18 -17.99 4.32
CA ARG A 469 -24.39 -16.88 5.27
C ARG A 469 -25.82 -16.41 5.30
N GLU A 470 -26.51 -16.34 4.17
CA GLU A 470 -27.91 -15.98 4.09
C GLU A 470 -28.80 -17.08 4.70
N GLU A 471 -28.48 -18.36 4.45
CA GLU A 471 -29.16 -19.49 5.10
C GLU A 471 -28.94 -19.49 6.62
N ASN A 472 -27.71 -19.31 7.11
CA ASN A 472 -27.43 -19.22 8.54
C ASN A 472 -28.09 -17.99 9.19
N ARG A 473 -28.21 -16.87 8.46
CA ARG A 473 -28.92 -15.69 8.92
C ARG A 473 -30.44 -15.91 8.97
N ALA A 474 -30.97 -16.61 7.98
CA ALA A 474 -32.39 -17.01 7.96
C ALA A 474 -32.72 -18.00 9.10
N ILE A 475 -31.84 -18.99 9.35
CA ILE A 475 -31.98 -19.93 10.47
C ILE A 475 -31.88 -19.18 11.81
N GLY A 476 -30.94 -18.25 11.96
CA GLY A 476 -30.81 -17.41 13.17
C GLY A 476 -31.99 -16.51 13.42
N ILE A 477 -32.67 -16.02 12.39
CA ILE A 477 -33.91 -15.24 12.49
C ILE A 477 -35.06 -16.16 12.86
N GLN A 478 -35.17 -17.37 12.29
CA GLN A 478 -36.17 -18.36 12.68
C GLN A 478 -36.03 -18.80 14.14
N GLU A 479 -34.82 -19.06 14.61
CA GLU A 479 -34.57 -19.39 16.02
C GLU A 479 -34.87 -18.21 16.97
N MET A 480 -34.72 -16.96 16.55
CA MET A 480 -35.10 -15.78 17.32
C MET A 480 -36.63 -15.59 17.35
N ASP A 481 -37.31 -15.86 16.27
CA ASP A 481 -38.80 -15.81 16.22
C ASP A 481 -39.45 -16.95 17.03
N GLU A 482 -38.89 -18.15 16.99
CA GLU A 482 -39.34 -19.26 17.83
C GLU A 482 -39.09 -19.01 19.34
N ARG A 483 -37.98 -18.33 19.70
CA ARG A 483 -37.75 -17.92 21.11
C ARG A 483 -38.66 -16.79 21.56
N ASN A 484 -39.10 -15.93 20.66
CA ASN A 484 -40.07 -14.86 20.99
C ASN A 484 -41.51 -15.31 20.98
N SER A 485 -41.89 -16.41 20.32
CA SER A 485 -43.25 -16.96 20.31
C SER A 485 -43.58 -17.74 21.56
N HIS A 486 -42.61 -18.17 22.35
CA HIS A 486 -42.81 -18.75 23.67
C HIS A 486 -42.46 -17.71 24.73
N GLY A 487 -43.46 -16.96 25.20
CA GLY A 487 -43.28 -16.03 26.30
C GLY A 487 -42.60 -16.72 27.51
N PRO A 488 -41.95 -15.98 28.41
CA PRO A 488 -41.15 -16.55 29.47
C PRO A 488 -42.01 -17.48 30.31
N LYS A 489 -41.77 -18.79 30.23
CA LYS A 489 -42.36 -19.78 31.13
C LYS A 489 -41.91 -19.43 32.54
N ARG A 490 -42.88 -19.02 33.36
CA ARG A 490 -42.66 -18.74 34.78
C ARG A 490 -42.22 -20.03 35.45
N ILE A 491 -40.93 -20.16 35.72
CA ILE A 491 -40.41 -21.26 36.51
C ILE A 491 -40.73 -20.96 37.96
N VAL A 492 -41.74 -21.63 38.47
CA VAL A 492 -42.07 -21.64 39.90
C VAL A 492 -41.18 -22.69 40.54
N ILE A 493 -40.07 -22.27 41.14
CA ILE A 493 -39.22 -23.13 41.95
C ILE A 493 -39.89 -23.31 43.30
N LYS A 494 -40.35 -24.52 43.59
CA LYS A 494 -40.88 -24.84 44.92
C LYS A 494 -39.71 -24.89 45.92
N PRO A 495 -39.93 -24.39 47.19
CA PRO A 495 -38.86 -24.26 48.19
C PRO A 495 -38.17 -25.58 48.62
N GLU A 496 -38.71 -26.70 48.24
CA GLU A 496 -38.26 -28.04 48.68
C GLU A 496 -37.12 -28.63 47.82
N GLN A 497 -36.68 -27.91 46.77
CA GLN A 497 -35.64 -28.41 45.83
C GLN A 497 -34.25 -27.76 45.99
N ILE A 498 -34.00 -27.05 47.11
CA ILE A 498 -32.68 -26.49 47.39
C ILE A 498 -32.02 -27.33 48.48
N PRO A 499 -30.99 -28.10 48.21
CA PRO A 499 -30.28 -28.85 49.24
C PRO A 499 -29.53 -27.91 50.19
N GLY A 500 -29.86 -27.93 51.46
CA GLY A 500 -29.02 -27.34 52.51
C GLY A 500 -29.63 -26.23 53.37
N ARG A 501 -30.93 -26.21 53.65
CA ARG A 501 -31.47 -25.33 54.71
C ARG A 501 -32.45 -26.04 55.62
N ALA A 502 -32.06 -26.14 56.87
CA ALA A 502 -32.93 -26.64 57.94
C ALA A 502 -34.09 -25.69 58.25
N PRO A 503 -35.23 -26.18 58.75
CA PRO A 503 -36.46 -25.36 58.91
C PRO A 503 -36.38 -24.46 60.16
N GLY A 504 -36.66 -23.19 59.98
CA GLY A 504 -36.78 -22.19 61.07
C GLY A 504 -37.78 -21.10 60.73
N ASN A 505 -38.92 -21.22 61.32
CA ASN A 505 -40.05 -20.35 61.60
C ASN A 505 -40.18 -18.91 61.06
N THR A 506 -41.44 -18.67 60.65
CA THR A 506 -42.36 -17.55 60.84
C THR A 506 -42.37 -16.37 59.91
N SER A 507 -43.48 -16.35 59.17
CA SER A 507 -44.41 -15.22 58.93
C SER A 507 -43.81 -13.78 58.73
N THR A 508 -44.08 -13.24 57.56
CA THR A 508 -44.93 -12.05 57.36
C THR A 508 -45.16 -11.76 55.88
N THR A 509 -46.43 -11.58 55.59
CA THR A 509 -46.94 -11.09 54.29
C THR A 509 -46.52 -9.66 54.04
N GLY A 510 -45.90 -9.43 52.89
CA GLY A 510 -45.59 -8.08 52.37
C GLY A 510 -45.72 -8.05 50.85
N THR A 511 -46.85 -7.61 50.38
CA THR A 511 -47.19 -7.34 48.99
C THR A 511 -46.38 -6.11 48.56
N ALA A 512 -45.34 -6.29 47.78
CA ALA A 512 -44.60 -5.16 47.15
C ALA A 512 -45.18 -4.93 45.75
N VAL A 513 -45.88 -3.84 45.61
CA VAL A 513 -46.35 -3.25 44.35
C VAL A 513 -45.16 -2.67 43.63
N MET A 514 -44.92 -3.10 42.42
CA MET A 514 -43.96 -2.44 41.51
C MET A 514 -44.60 -1.18 40.92
N PRO A 515 -43.92 -0.02 40.95
CA PRO A 515 -44.43 1.16 40.27
C PRO A 515 -44.12 1.09 38.76
N LYS A 516 -45.08 1.51 37.99
CA LYS A 516 -45.03 1.70 36.54
C LYS A 516 -44.10 2.85 36.16
N SER A 517 -43.28 2.58 35.11
CA SER A 517 -42.73 3.52 34.13
C SER A 517 -42.29 4.93 34.58
N SER A 518 -40.97 5.17 34.55
CA SER A 518 -40.42 6.50 34.49
C SER A 518 -39.73 6.73 33.14
N THR A 519 -40.46 7.37 32.22
CA THR A 519 -39.97 7.95 30.97
C THR A 519 -39.00 9.11 31.22
N GLY A 520 -38.73 9.47 32.47
CA GLY A 520 -37.83 10.55 32.86
C GLY A 520 -36.35 10.19 32.97
N MET A 521 -36.02 8.92 33.24
CA MET A 521 -34.61 8.51 33.42
C MET A 521 -33.81 8.35 32.13
N ARG A 522 -34.48 8.20 30.98
CA ARG A 522 -33.76 8.12 29.67
C ARG A 522 -33.30 9.47 29.13
N LYS A 523 -33.94 10.60 29.55
CA LYS A 523 -33.51 11.95 29.15
C LYS A 523 -32.28 12.43 29.94
N ALA A 524 -32.21 12.14 31.22
CA ALA A 524 -31.09 12.52 32.07
C ALA A 524 -29.80 11.75 31.70
N ALA A 525 -29.90 10.47 31.35
CA ALA A 525 -28.74 9.69 30.90
C ALA A 525 -28.22 10.12 29.52
N ALA A 526 -29.07 10.64 28.63
CA ALA A 526 -28.70 11.14 27.33
C ALA A 526 -28.01 12.53 27.40
N GLU A 527 -28.37 13.36 28.36
CA GLU A 527 -27.72 14.67 28.57
C GLU A 527 -26.39 14.53 29.30
N THR A 528 -26.27 13.64 30.26
CA THR A 528 -24.98 13.36 30.95
C THR A 528 -23.97 12.69 29.98
N GLY A 529 -24.42 11.84 29.07
CA GLY A 529 -23.59 11.23 28.02
C GLY A 529 -23.07 12.26 27.00
N LYS A 530 -23.86 13.28 26.67
CA LYS A 530 -23.43 14.37 25.77
C LYS A 530 -22.45 15.34 26.44
N GLU A 531 -22.58 15.60 27.72
CA GLU A 531 -21.68 16.48 28.48
C GLU A 531 -20.33 15.82 28.76
N ILE A 532 -20.30 14.51 28.99
CA ILE A 532 -19.05 13.74 29.12
C ILE A 532 -18.36 13.62 27.75
N ALA A 533 -19.09 13.41 26.66
CA ALA A 533 -18.53 13.40 25.31
C ALA A 533 -17.95 14.75 24.88
N ALA A 534 -18.59 15.87 25.27
CA ALA A 534 -18.09 17.21 24.94
C ALA A 534 -16.85 17.61 25.76
N LYS A 535 -16.68 17.12 26.98
CA LYS A 535 -15.47 17.37 27.80
C LYS A 535 -14.30 16.45 27.45
N THR A 536 -14.55 15.25 26.91
CA THR A 536 -13.52 14.32 26.46
C THR A 536 -13.00 14.66 25.07
N MET A 537 -13.77 15.38 24.24
CA MET A 537 -13.34 15.83 22.91
C MET A 537 -12.32 17.00 22.93
N GLN A 538 -12.10 17.64 24.07
CA GLN A 538 -11.08 18.71 24.18
C GLN A 538 -9.70 18.23 24.66
N GLN A 539 -9.51 16.94 24.96
CA GLN A 539 -8.22 16.46 25.50
C GLN A 539 -7.61 15.19 24.87
N ARG A 540 -8.21 14.55 23.86
CA ARG A 540 -7.56 13.49 23.06
C ARG A 540 -8.28 13.33 21.72
N ALA A 541 -7.61 13.67 20.63
CA ALA A 541 -8.01 13.18 19.31
C ALA A 541 -7.79 11.65 19.27
N PRO A 542 -8.77 10.82 18.89
CA PRO A 542 -8.54 9.39 18.73
C PRO A 542 -7.75 9.16 17.44
N GLU A 543 -6.50 8.75 17.58
CA GLU A 543 -5.71 8.19 16.50
C GLU A 543 -6.19 6.78 16.21
N GLY A 544 -6.78 6.56 15.08
CA GLY A 544 -7.24 5.24 14.65
C GLY A 544 -8.13 5.32 13.42
N VAL A 545 -7.51 5.64 12.29
CA VAL A 545 -8.25 5.93 11.07
C VAL A 545 -7.71 5.10 9.92
N SER A 546 -8.60 4.62 9.05
CA SER A 546 -8.26 3.95 7.80
C SER A 546 -7.44 4.87 6.90
N ALA A 547 -6.37 4.35 6.32
CA ALA A 547 -5.54 5.07 5.34
C ALA A 547 -5.94 4.65 3.92
N VAL A 548 -6.16 5.62 3.06
CA VAL A 548 -6.44 5.42 1.64
C VAL A 548 -5.24 5.91 0.85
N PHE A 549 -4.69 5.06 -0.02
CA PHE A 549 -3.51 5.38 -0.83
C PHE A 549 -3.91 5.51 -2.30
N ALA A 550 -3.49 6.61 -2.92
CA ALA A 550 -3.55 6.77 -4.36
C ALA A 550 -2.13 6.80 -4.91
N GLY A 551 -1.85 6.00 -5.91
CA GLY A 551 -0.56 5.99 -6.60
C GLY A 551 -0.43 7.22 -7.51
N ALA A 552 0.02 8.34 -6.94
CA ALA A 552 0.39 9.52 -7.72
C ALA A 552 1.78 9.98 -7.31
N ALA A 553 2.63 10.23 -8.28
CA ALA A 553 3.97 10.74 -8.05
C ALA A 553 3.92 12.10 -7.33
N TYR A 554 4.54 12.18 -6.17
CA TYR A 554 4.64 13.42 -5.40
C TYR A 554 5.82 14.24 -5.91
N ARG A 555 5.59 15.52 -6.16
CA ARG A 555 6.63 16.50 -6.50
C ARG A 555 6.70 17.57 -5.41
N GLY A 556 7.87 17.66 -4.80
CA GLY A 556 8.11 18.64 -3.72
C GLY A 556 8.13 20.08 -4.25
N LYS A 557 7.41 20.97 -3.59
CA LYS A 557 7.50 22.43 -3.81
C LYS A 557 8.76 22.97 -3.16
N THR A 558 9.73 23.43 -3.95
CA THR A 558 10.75 24.36 -3.49
C THR A 558 10.29 25.79 -3.75
N GLY A 559 9.68 26.41 -2.76
CA GLY A 559 9.38 27.82 -2.74
C GLY A 559 10.43 28.60 -1.97
N GLY A 560 11.54 28.97 -2.59
CA GLY A 560 12.56 29.83 -2.03
C GLY A 560 12.68 31.13 -2.85
N LYS A 561 12.06 32.21 -2.40
CA LYS A 561 12.37 33.57 -2.87
C LYS A 561 13.69 34.01 -2.25
N ALA A 562 14.72 34.22 -3.06
CA ALA A 562 15.93 34.95 -2.69
C ALA A 562 15.77 36.46 -2.99
N PRO A 563 16.26 37.37 -2.14
CA PRO A 563 16.34 38.80 -2.47
C PRO A 563 17.64 39.13 -3.21
N GLY A 564 17.51 40.03 -4.17
CA GLY A 564 18.55 40.38 -5.09
C GLY A 564 19.79 41.06 -4.54
N SER A 565 20.90 40.91 -5.26
CA SER A 565 22.00 41.86 -5.29
C SER A 565 22.62 41.88 -6.69
N ARG A 566 22.94 43.11 -7.14
CA ARG A 566 23.42 43.49 -8.46
C ARG A 566 24.91 43.13 -8.71
N PRO A 567 25.37 43.24 -9.95
CA PRO A 567 26.60 42.60 -10.42
C PRO A 567 27.86 43.48 -10.24
N ALA A 568 28.98 42.83 -10.14
CA ALA A 568 30.31 43.45 -10.35
C ALA A 568 31.01 42.74 -11.52
N THR A 569 31.37 43.56 -12.50
CA THR A 569 32.21 43.29 -13.65
C THR A 569 33.69 43.12 -13.27
N ALA A 570 34.40 42.30 -14.02
CA ALA A 570 35.78 42.30 -14.46
C ALA A 570 36.35 40.87 -14.40
N GLY A 571 36.98 40.25 -15.38
CA GLY A 571 37.83 40.72 -16.45
C GLY A 571 38.98 39.77 -16.58
N ILE A 572 39.07 39.08 -17.72
CA ILE A 572 40.28 38.78 -18.52
C ILE A 572 41.36 37.82 -17.98
N GLN A 573 41.64 36.79 -18.80
CA GLN A 573 42.94 36.11 -19.14
C GLN A 573 43.52 35.10 -18.13
N SER A 574 43.70 33.88 -18.47
CA SER A 574 44.51 33.22 -19.54
C SER A 574 44.09 31.75 -19.66
#